data_bde959beb03bf6ff605053ce609c518c
#
_entry.id   bde959beb03bf6ff605053ce609c518c
#
_cell.length_a   1.000
_cell.length_b   1.000
_cell.length_c   1.000
_cell.angle_alpha   90.00
_cell.angle_beta   90.00
_cell.angle_gamma   90.00
#
_symmetry.space_group_name_H-M   'P 1'
#
loop_
_entity.id
_entity.type
_entity.pdbx_description
1 polymer ?
#
loop_
_entity_poly.entity_id
_entity_poly.type
_entity_poly.pdbx_seq_one_letter_code
_entity_poly.pdbx_strand_id
1 'polypeptide(L)'
;MLAHCSLLIAHCELLIVIVNDPVFGFIEVEEGLLRELLRHPVMARLTRIMQLGPTYYVYPGALHTRFAHSLGAMHLAGEAVKNLREKGVSVSAEDAEGVRAAMLLHDIGHGPMSHSLEGEFVDCLNHEQITLLLMERLDGELGGRLRRAIDIYTARWSPSFLHELVSSQLDMDRLDYLCRDSFFTGVREGNIGVARILKMLDVRDDRLVVGRKGIYTIENYLMARRLMYWQVYYHKTVIAASEILLAALRRARELARAGREIECSPQLRYFLVNKIDEAWRQEHPEWIEQFLLLDDSDVIGAMKVWQRSQDRVLSLLANDYTNRRLWKAEELREPIDETDIVGLRREIAARVGVSEGEARYLVVYREIDQMLYSTHADQIKFVMQDGRVMDIAELSELLTDSLSDKPSRRYYVFRHRC
;
A
#
# COMPACT_ATOMS: atom_id res chain seq x y z
N MET A 1 53.65 11.42 -16.30
CA MET A 1 52.75 12.06 -15.31
C MET A 1 51.31 12.25 -15.81
N LEU A 2 50.93 11.74 -16.98
CA LEU A 2 49.57 11.83 -17.54
C LEU A 2 48.76 10.52 -17.47
N ALA A 3 49.40 9.40 -17.15
CA ALA A 3 48.72 8.08 -17.07
C ALA A 3 48.05 7.80 -15.70
N HIS A 4 48.37 8.54 -14.65
CA HIS A 4 47.76 8.34 -13.31
C HIS A 4 46.47 9.14 -13.07
N CYS A 5 46.19 10.18 -13.87
CA CYS A 5 44.96 10.94 -13.76
C CYS A 5 43.75 10.25 -14.41
N SER A 6 43.96 9.43 -15.43
CA SER A 6 42.89 8.75 -16.17
C SER A 6 42.29 7.57 -15.37
N LEU A 7 43.04 6.97 -14.44
CA LEU A 7 42.53 5.87 -13.59
C LEU A 7 41.68 6.37 -12.40
N LEU A 8 41.91 7.58 -11.93
CA LEU A 8 41.08 8.17 -10.85
C LEU A 8 39.72 8.67 -11.34
N ILE A 9 39.64 9.09 -12.60
CA ILE A 9 38.34 9.52 -13.19
C ILE A 9 37.47 8.33 -13.53
N ALA A 10 38.03 7.20 -13.95
CA ALA A 10 37.26 5.98 -14.26
C ALA A 10 36.67 5.28 -13.04
N HIS A 11 37.13 5.54 -11.80
CA HIS A 11 36.57 5.00 -10.56
C HIS A 11 35.51 5.89 -9.93
N CYS A 12 35.37 7.14 -10.37
CA CYS A 12 34.40 8.08 -9.81
C CYS A 12 32.99 8.00 -10.48
N GLU A 13 32.90 7.38 -11.65
CA GLU A 13 31.64 7.33 -12.44
C GLU A 13 30.66 6.23 -12.03
N LEU A 14 30.95 5.41 -11.02
CA LEU A 14 30.12 4.25 -10.64
C LEU A 14 29.53 4.30 -9.22
N LEU A 15 29.69 5.38 -8.49
CA LEU A 15 29.32 5.45 -7.07
C LEU A 15 27.83 5.78 -6.82
N ILE A 16 27.11 6.32 -7.80
CA ILE A 16 25.72 6.74 -7.65
C ILE A 16 24.87 6.17 -8.79
N VAL A 17 23.72 5.56 -8.45
CA VAL A 17 22.64 5.27 -9.41
C VAL A 17 21.65 6.41 -9.35
N ILE A 18 21.35 7.00 -10.51
CA ILE A 18 20.34 8.04 -10.65
C ILE A 18 19.09 7.41 -11.27
N VAL A 19 17.97 7.50 -10.57
CA VAL A 19 16.65 7.07 -11.07
C VAL A 19 15.81 8.31 -11.35
N ASN A 20 15.25 8.39 -12.56
CA ASN A 20 14.35 9.48 -12.92
C ASN A 20 12.92 9.14 -12.47
N ASP A 21 12.46 9.81 -11.42
CA ASP A 21 11.11 9.64 -10.88
C ASP A 21 10.19 10.78 -11.35
N PRO A 22 8.99 10.49 -11.88
CA PRO A 22 8.12 11.52 -12.44
C PRO A 22 7.53 12.48 -11.40
N VAL A 23 7.57 12.11 -10.10
CA VAL A 23 7.00 12.91 -9.00
C VAL A 23 8.08 13.76 -8.32
N PHE A 24 9.25 13.16 -8.05
CA PHE A 24 10.32 13.81 -7.27
C PHE A 24 11.58 14.15 -8.10
N GLY A 25 11.57 13.86 -9.38
CA GLY A 25 12.70 14.12 -10.26
C GLY A 25 13.81 13.10 -10.10
N PHE A 26 15.06 13.54 -9.97
CA PHE A 26 16.19 12.63 -9.84
C PHE A 26 16.34 12.12 -8.40
N ILE A 27 16.26 10.80 -8.25
CA ILE A 27 16.53 10.10 -6.99
C ILE A 27 17.91 9.47 -7.09
N GLU A 28 18.81 9.90 -6.21
CA GLU A 28 20.17 9.41 -6.13
C GLU A 28 20.28 8.30 -5.09
N VAL A 29 20.90 7.20 -5.47
CA VAL A 29 21.17 6.07 -4.58
C VAL A 29 22.66 5.78 -4.60
N GLU A 30 23.30 6.01 -3.46
CA GLU A 30 24.72 5.76 -3.27
C GLU A 30 25.03 4.25 -3.31
N GLU A 31 26.29 3.92 -3.56
CA GLU A 31 26.77 2.54 -3.43
C GLU A 31 26.69 2.05 -1.98
N GLY A 32 26.37 0.78 -1.80
CA GLY A 32 26.22 0.19 -0.47
C GLY A 32 24.92 -0.60 -0.34
N LEU A 33 24.39 -0.66 0.88
CA LEU A 33 23.21 -1.47 1.24
C LEU A 33 21.99 -1.14 0.38
N LEU A 34 21.66 0.13 0.21
CA LEU A 34 20.45 0.55 -0.54
C LEU A 34 20.50 0.13 -2.00
N ARG A 35 21.67 0.23 -2.64
CA ARG A 35 21.86 -0.19 -4.04
C ARG A 35 21.77 -1.70 -4.18
N GLU A 36 22.29 -2.45 -3.22
CA GLU A 36 22.19 -3.91 -3.18
C GLU A 36 20.74 -4.35 -3.04
N LEU A 37 19.99 -3.72 -2.13
CA LEU A 37 18.55 -3.95 -1.96
C LEU A 37 17.76 -3.65 -3.24
N LEU A 38 18.01 -2.54 -3.91
CA LEU A 38 17.32 -2.18 -5.17
C LEU A 38 17.50 -3.23 -6.27
N ARG A 39 18.64 -3.93 -6.27
CA ARG A 39 18.93 -5.01 -7.23
C ARG A 39 18.38 -6.37 -6.81
N HIS A 40 17.91 -6.48 -5.57
CA HIS A 40 17.44 -7.73 -5.03
C HIS A 40 16.12 -8.17 -5.70
N PRO A 41 15.91 -9.47 -5.99
CA PRO A 41 14.68 -9.98 -6.61
C PRO A 41 13.39 -9.59 -5.89
N VAL A 42 13.41 -9.48 -4.56
CA VAL A 42 12.28 -9.03 -3.74
C VAL A 42 11.81 -7.62 -4.15
N MET A 43 12.76 -6.69 -4.39
CA MET A 43 12.44 -5.35 -4.87
C MET A 43 12.00 -5.36 -6.34
N ALA A 44 12.67 -6.16 -7.19
CA ALA A 44 12.29 -6.32 -8.59
C ALA A 44 10.86 -6.82 -8.75
N ARG A 45 10.35 -7.66 -7.82
CA ARG A 45 8.95 -8.12 -7.79
C ARG A 45 7.97 -6.95 -7.71
N LEU A 46 8.27 -5.92 -6.91
CA LEU A 46 7.40 -4.75 -6.74
C LEU A 46 7.18 -3.95 -8.05
N THR A 47 8.03 -4.11 -9.06
CA THR A 47 7.82 -3.51 -10.39
C THR A 47 6.62 -4.12 -11.13
N ARG A 48 6.12 -5.27 -10.68
CA ARG A 48 5.01 -6.02 -11.26
C ARG A 48 3.76 -6.04 -10.38
N ILE A 49 3.75 -5.23 -9.30
CA ILE A 49 2.59 -5.03 -8.41
C ILE A 49 2.17 -3.57 -8.48
N MET A 50 0.97 -3.31 -8.98
CA MET A 50 0.40 -1.98 -9.05
C MET A 50 0.06 -1.44 -7.65
N GLN A 51 0.43 -0.18 -7.39
CA GLN A 51 0.17 0.49 -6.11
C GLN A 51 -1.33 0.52 -5.78
N LEU A 52 -2.15 0.85 -6.75
CA LEU A 52 -3.59 1.06 -6.59
C LEU A 52 -4.45 -0.08 -7.15
N GLY A 53 -3.87 -1.27 -7.39
CA GLY A 53 -4.61 -2.42 -7.91
C GLY A 53 -5.50 -2.05 -9.12
N PRO A 54 -6.83 -2.34 -9.12
CA PRO A 54 -7.70 -2.13 -10.27
C PRO A 54 -8.16 -0.68 -10.48
N THR A 55 -7.58 0.30 -9.80
CA THR A 55 -7.94 1.73 -9.89
C THR A 55 -7.82 2.28 -11.32
N TYR A 56 -6.98 1.69 -12.16
CA TYR A 56 -6.84 2.06 -13.57
C TYR A 56 -8.14 1.93 -14.37
N TYR A 57 -9.14 1.18 -13.92
CA TYR A 57 -10.45 1.14 -14.54
C TYR A 57 -11.22 2.46 -14.42
N VAL A 58 -10.89 3.29 -13.45
CA VAL A 58 -11.46 4.62 -13.25
C VAL A 58 -10.49 5.71 -13.68
N TYR A 59 -9.23 5.55 -13.30
CA TYR A 59 -8.14 6.49 -13.57
C TYR A 59 -7.09 5.81 -14.44
N PRO A 60 -7.17 5.93 -15.79
CA PRO A 60 -6.31 5.17 -16.70
C PRO A 60 -4.80 5.39 -16.51
N GLY A 61 -4.40 6.52 -15.91
CA GLY A 61 -3.01 6.80 -15.56
C GLY A 61 -2.50 6.10 -14.30
N ALA A 62 -3.37 5.49 -13.49
CA ALA A 62 -3.02 4.84 -12.22
C ALA A 62 -2.37 3.45 -12.44
N LEU A 63 -1.22 3.43 -13.11
CA LEU A 63 -0.46 2.23 -13.46
C LEU A 63 0.92 2.17 -12.78
N HIS A 64 1.20 3.10 -11.87
CA HIS A 64 2.45 3.10 -11.12
C HIS A 64 2.52 1.93 -10.15
N THR A 65 3.74 1.50 -9.90
CA THR A 65 4.04 0.29 -9.16
C THR A 65 4.46 0.58 -7.73
N ARG A 66 4.39 -0.43 -6.87
CA ARG A 66 4.93 -0.36 -5.49
C ARG A 66 6.43 -0.09 -5.47
N PHE A 67 7.16 -0.55 -6.48
CA PHE A 67 8.58 -0.22 -6.62
C PHE A 67 8.80 1.29 -6.71
N ALA A 68 8.04 1.99 -7.56
CA ALA A 68 8.16 3.43 -7.72
C ALA A 68 7.80 4.17 -6.42
N HIS A 69 6.76 3.70 -5.71
CA HIS A 69 6.37 4.20 -4.40
C HIS A 69 7.47 3.98 -3.35
N SER A 70 7.95 2.75 -3.17
CA SER A 70 9.03 2.44 -2.21
C SER A 70 10.30 3.28 -2.45
N LEU A 71 10.64 3.51 -3.72
CA LEU A 71 11.77 4.35 -4.09
C LEU A 71 11.54 5.81 -3.70
N GLY A 72 10.34 6.36 -3.95
CA GLY A 72 9.98 7.72 -3.56
C GLY A 72 9.91 7.92 -2.05
N ALA A 73 9.33 6.97 -1.34
CA ALA A 73 9.27 6.99 0.13
C ALA A 73 10.68 6.95 0.76
N MET A 74 11.57 6.10 0.22
CA MET A 74 12.99 6.09 0.60
C MET A 74 13.67 7.44 0.36
N HIS A 75 13.41 8.07 -0.79
CA HIS A 75 13.95 9.39 -1.12
C HIS A 75 13.48 10.44 -0.10
N LEU A 76 12.18 10.48 0.18
CA LEU A 76 11.62 11.42 1.17
C LEU A 76 12.20 11.20 2.57
N ALA A 77 12.45 9.96 2.97
CA ALA A 77 13.11 9.65 4.22
C ALA A 77 14.53 10.23 4.28
N GLY A 78 15.29 10.13 3.19
CA GLY A 78 16.59 10.76 3.07
C GLY A 78 16.53 12.30 3.18
N GLU A 79 15.58 12.93 2.49
CA GLU A 79 15.38 14.38 2.55
C GLU A 79 14.90 14.85 3.93
N ALA A 80 14.04 14.07 4.61
CA ALA A 80 13.63 14.34 5.99
C ALA A 80 14.84 14.33 6.94
N VAL A 81 15.65 13.28 6.90
CA VAL A 81 16.88 13.16 7.72
C VAL A 81 17.83 14.32 7.44
N LYS A 82 18.05 14.67 6.19
CA LYS A 82 18.89 15.81 5.78
C LYS A 82 18.39 17.11 6.39
N ASN A 83 17.08 17.40 6.28
CA ASN A 83 16.47 18.60 6.87
C ASN A 83 16.58 18.64 8.40
N LEU A 84 16.43 17.50 9.08
CA LEU A 84 16.60 17.41 10.54
C LEU A 84 18.06 17.67 10.96
N ARG A 85 19.02 17.10 10.23
CA ARG A 85 20.45 17.37 10.47
C ARG A 85 20.81 18.84 10.28
N GLU A 86 20.27 19.51 9.25
CA GLU A 86 20.44 20.96 9.01
C GLU A 86 19.95 21.80 10.20
N LYS A 87 19.01 21.29 10.98
CA LYS A 87 18.48 21.92 12.21
C LYS A 87 19.24 21.53 13.48
N GLY A 88 20.28 20.74 13.37
CA GLY A 88 21.11 20.30 14.49
C GLY A 88 20.63 19.05 15.18
N VAL A 89 19.63 18.33 14.64
CA VAL A 89 19.24 17.01 15.14
C VAL A 89 20.34 15.99 14.83
N SER A 90 20.82 15.29 15.85
CA SER A 90 21.84 14.28 15.66
C SER A 90 21.22 13.00 15.10
N VAL A 91 21.61 12.63 13.88
CA VAL A 91 21.27 11.36 13.23
C VAL A 91 22.56 10.77 12.67
N SER A 92 22.93 9.58 13.12
CA SER A 92 24.16 8.91 12.65
C SER A 92 24.05 8.52 11.16
N ALA A 93 25.16 8.18 10.51
CA ALA A 93 25.13 7.68 9.14
C ALA A 93 24.37 6.35 9.06
N GLU A 94 24.58 5.49 10.04
CA GLU A 94 23.91 4.19 10.15
C GLU A 94 22.39 4.33 10.37
N ASP A 95 21.94 5.29 11.20
CA ASP A 95 20.51 5.58 11.37
C ASP A 95 19.88 6.11 10.09
N ALA A 96 20.57 7.00 9.38
CA ALA A 96 20.11 7.53 8.11
C ALA A 96 19.96 6.45 7.03
N GLU A 97 20.92 5.52 6.93
CA GLU A 97 20.83 4.36 6.06
C GLU A 97 19.70 3.41 6.50
N GLY A 98 19.59 3.17 7.82
CA GLY A 98 18.54 2.33 8.41
C GLY A 98 17.13 2.81 8.13
N VAL A 99 16.84 4.11 8.29
CA VAL A 99 15.53 4.71 7.97
C VAL A 99 15.23 4.58 6.47
N ARG A 100 16.21 4.89 5.60
CA ARG A 100 16.05 4.77 4.14
C ARG A 100 15.81 3.32 3.72
N ALA A 101 16.54 2.36 4.32
CA ALA A 101 16.35 0.93 4.04
C ALA A 101 14.98 0.44 4.55
N ALA A 102 14.54 0.88 5.74
CA ALA A 102 13.22 0.58 6.26
C ALA A 102 12.12 1.07 5.32
N MET A 103 12.22 2.33 4.84
CA MET A 103 11.28 2.88 3.88
C MET A 103 11.33 2.21 2.52
N LEU A 104 12.52 1.80 2.03
CA LEU A 104 12.62 1.06 0.77
C LEU A 104 11.92 -0.30 0.84
N LEU A 105 11.95 -0.94 1.99
CA LEU A 105 11.46 -2.31 2.18
C LEU A 105 10.04 -2.38 2.80
N HIS A 106 9.44 -1.27 3.25
CA HIS A 106 8.21 -1.31 4.04
C HIS A 106 7.04 -2.03 3.36
N ASP A 107 7.01 -2.06 2.03
CA ASP A 107 5.93 -2.59 1.19
C ASP A 107 6.24 -3.95 0.52
N ILE A 108 7.39 -4.58 0.81
CA ILE A 108 7.79 -5.84 0.15
C ILE A 108 6.85 -7.01 0.46
N GLY A 109 6.07 -6.93 1.52
CA GLY A 109 5.08 -7.93 1.93
C GLY A 109 3.74 -7.85 1.19
N HIS A 110 3.53 -6.87 0.33
CA HIS A 110 2.29 -6.82 -0.45
C HIS A 110 2.20 -7.92 -1.49
N GLY A 111 1.00 -8.52 -1.61
CA GLY A 111 0.64 -9.48 -2.63
C GLY A 111 0.09 -8.81 -3.91
N PRO A 112 -0.30 -9.63 -4.91
CA PRO A 112 -0.96 -9.16 -6.12
C PRO A 112 -2.19 -8.30 -5.83
N MET A 113 -2.41 -7.27 -6.66
CA MET A 113 -3.53 -6.33 -6.55
C MET A 113 -3.59 -5.58 -5.22
N SER A 114 -2.47 -5.55 -4.48
CA SER A 114 -2.33 -4.77 -3.25
C SER A 114 -3.46 -5.04 -2.25
N HIS A 115 -4.07 -4.02 -1.69
CA HIS A 115 -5.14 -4.16 -0.70
C HIS A 115 -6.42 -4.84 -1.24
N SER A 116 -6.62 -4.90 -2.57
CA SER A 116 -7.82 -5.54 -3.14
C SER A 116 -7.90 -7.04 -2.85
N LEU A 117 -6.77 -7.72 -2.70
CA LEU A 117 -6.69 -9.16 -2.41
C LEU A 117 -5.88 -9.47 -1.14
N GLU A 118 -5.70 -8.48 -0.27
CA GLU A 118 -5.00 -8.67 1.00
C GLU A 118 -5.71 -9.73 1.87
N GLY A 119 -4.94 -10.60 2.51
CA GLY A 119 -5.46 -11.70 3.33
C GLY A 119 -5.98 -12.90 2.53
N GLU A 120 -6.05 -12.83 1.18
CA GLU A 120 -6.56 -13.95 0.39
C GLU A 120 -5.51 -15.01 0.08
N PHE A 121 -4.23 -14.70 0.13
CA PHE A 121 -3.16 -15.65 -0.18
C PHE A 121 -2.58 -16.32 1.08
N VAL A 122 -2.50 -15.58 2.18
CA VAL A 122 -1.94 -16.06 3.45
C VAL A 122 -2.91 -15.69 4.58
N ASP A 123 -3.42 -16.70 5.27
CA ASP A 123 -4.36 -16.51 6.37
C ASP A 123 -3.65 -15.89 7.58
N CYS A 124 -4.33 -14.95 8.25
CA CYS A 124 -3.88 -14.34 9.51
C CYS A 124 -2.57 -13.54 9.47
N LEU A 125 -2.05 -13.22 8.28
CA LEU A 125 -0.94 -12.29 8.12
C LEU A 125 -1.36 -11.12 7.22
N ASN A 126 -1.12 -9.90 7.70
CA ASN A 126 -1.20 -8.70 6.87
C ASN A 126 0.15 -8.45 6.16
N HIS A 127 0.14 -7.49 5.23
CA HIS A 127 1.34 -7.16 4.46
C HIS A 127 2.51 -6.68 5.34
N GLU A 128 2.26 -5.99 6.47
CA GLU A 128 3.31 -5.50 7.38
C GLU A 128 4.03 -6.68 8.07
N GLN A 129 3.27 -7.70 8.49
CA GLN A 129 3.83 -8.90 9.09
C GLN A 129 4.65 -9.72 8.08
N ILE A 130 4.16 -9.82 6.82
CA ILE A 130 4.92 -10.47 5.74
C ILE A 130 6.17 -9.64 5.41
N THR A 131 6.08 -8.31 5.41
CA THR A 131 7.24 -7.41 5.25
C THR A 131 8.31 -7.71 6.28
N LEU A 132 7.93 -7.80 7.56
CA LEU A 132 8.89 -8.09 8.63
C LEU A 132 9.57 -9.46 8.43
N LEU A 133 8.81 -10.51 8.11
CA LEU A 133 9.37 -11.84 7.80
C LEU A 133 10.38 -11.78 6.64
N LEU A 134 10.08 -11.03 5.60
CA LEU A 134 10.96 -10.86 4.45
C LEU A 134 12.20 -10.02 4.80
N MET A 135 12.06 -8.98 5.62
CA MET A 135 13.20 -8.18 6.10
C MET A 135 14.14 -9.02 6.97
N GLU A 136 13.61 -9.86 7.87
CA GLU A 136 14.41 -10.75 8.71
C GLU A 136 15.18 -11.80 7.87
N ARG A 137 14.54 -12.33 6.84
CA ARG A 137 15.19 -13.23 5.88
C ARG A 137 16.32 -12.52 5.13
N LEU A 138 16.05 -11.33 4.58
CA LEU A 138 17.06 -10.52 3.89
C LEU A 138 18.21 -10.14 4.80
N ASP A 139 17.95 -9.88 6.10
CA ASP A 139 19.00 -9.60 7.09
C ASP A 139 19.97 -10.78 7.22
N GLY A 140 19.43 -12.00 7.27
CA GLY A 140 20.24 -13.22 7.23
C GLY A 140 21.08 -13.35 5.96
N GLU A 141 20.51 -13.11 4.79
CA GLU A 141 21.20 -13.17 3.48
C GLU A 141 22.30 -12.10 3.36
N LEU A 142 22.08 -10.92 3.97
CA LEU A 142 22.98 -9.77 3.94
C LEU A 142 23.94 -9.71 5.14
N GLY A 143 24.04 -10.80 5.95
CA GLY A 143 24.98 -10.89 7.06
C GLY A 143 24.70 -9.92 8.22
N GLY A 144 23.44 -9.62 8.49
CA GLY A 144 23.00 -8.77 9.62
C GLY A 144 23.00 -7.26 9.36
N ARG A 145 23.18 -6.84 8.10
CA ARG A 145 23.27 -5.39 7.75
C ARG A 145 21.93 -4.66 7.75
N LEU A 146 20.80 -5.39 7.78
CA LEU A 146 19.46 -4.80 7.87
C LEU A 146 18.96 -4.62 9.30
N ARG A 147 19.71 -5.07 10.29
CA ARG A 147 19.28 -5.06 11.70
C ARG A 147 18.77 -3.69 12.14
N ARG A 148 19.51 -2.62 11.81
CA ARG A 148 19.11 -1.25 12.12
C ARG A 148 17.78 -0.86 11.46
N ALA A 149 17.58 -1.21 10.20
CA ALA A 149 16.34 -0.95 9.48
C ALA A 149 15.15 -1.69 10.10
N ILE A 150 15.33 -2.96 10.49
CA ILE A 150 14.32 -3.78 11.17
C ILE A 150 13.97 -3.18 12.55
N ASP A 151 14.96 -2.78 13.34
CA ASP A 151 14.71 -2.23 14.67
C ASP A 151 14.00 -0.86 14.59
N ILE A 152 14.30 -0.04 13.57
CA ILE A 152 13.55 1.20 13.28
C ILE A 152 12.13 0.87 12.81
N TYR A 153 11.95 -0.03 11.86
CA TYR A 153 10.65 -0.44 11.34
C TYR A 153 9.71 -0.96 12.45
N THR A 154 10.26 -1.71 13.39
CA THR A 154 9.49 -2.32 14.49
C THR A 154 9.43 -1.48 15.77
N ALA A 155 9.83 -0.21 15.72
CA ALA A 155 9.90 0.71 16.88
C ALA A 155 10.76 0.21 18.06
N ARG A 156 11.72 -0.69 17.80
CA ARG A 156 12.65 -1.19 18.84
C ARG A 156 13.92 -0.34 18.97
N TRP A 157 14.10 0.63 18.07
CA TRP A 157 15.27 1.50 18.05
C TRP A 157 14.96 2.85 18.70
N SER A 158 15.97 3.42 19.37
CA SER A 158 15.96 4.79 19.85
C SER A 158 17.03 5.58 19.07
N PRO A 159 16.71 6.78 18.62
CA PRO A 159 15.56 7.63 18.97
C PRO A 159 14.26 7.28 18.22
N SER A 160 13.13 7.43 18.92
CA SER A 160 11.80 7.00 18.42
C SER A 160 11.31 7.77 17.19
N PHE A 161 11.71 9.03 17.00
CA PHE A 161 11.34 9.82 15.83
C PHE A 161 11.78 9.18 14.50
N LEU A 162 12.79 8.29 14.51
CA LEU A 162 13.21 7.55 13.32
C LEU A 162 12.12 6.57 12.87
N HIS A 163 11.47 5.90 13.83
CA HIS A 163 10.30 5.08 13.53
C HIS A 163 9.13 5.93 13.04
N GLU A 164 8.91 7.12 13.62
CA GLU A 164 7.82 8.01 13.21
C GLU A 164 7.99 8.55 11.77
N LEU A 165 9.21 8.57 11.23
CA LEU A 165 9.43 8.84 9.81
C LEU A 165 8.96 7.67 8.92
N VAL A 166 8.89 6.44 9.46
CA VAL A 166 8.49 5.23 8.74
C VAL A 166 7.00 4.94 8.92
N SER A 167 6.49 5.13 10.13
CA SER A 167 5.10 4.84 10.47
C SER A 167 4.56 5.84 11.50
N SER A 168 3.73 6.76 11.04
CA SER A 168 3.00 7.74 11.88
C SER A 168 1.87 8.39 11.09
N GLN A 169 1.19 9.39 11.66
CA GLN A 169 0.20 10.19 10.89
C GLN A 169 0.85 11.12 9.85
N LEU A 170 2.16 11.34 9.92
CA LEU A 170 2.92 12.21 9.02
C LEU A 170 4.25 11.54 8.62
N ASP A 171 4.18 10.29 8.19
CA ASP A 171 5.31 9.49 7.72
C ASP A 171 5.63 9.72 6.22
N MET A 172 6.75 9.18 5.79
CA MET A 172 7.24 9.36 4.42
C MET A 172 6.48 8.49 3.42
N ASP A 173 5.87 7.38 3.87
CA ASP A 173 4.95 6.54 3.10
C ASP A 173 3.74 7.38 2.64
N ARG A 174 3.02 7.99 3.59
CA ARG A 174 1.84 8.82 3.31
C ARG A 174 2.16 10.03 2.44
N LEU A 175 3.32 10.66 2.65
CA LEU A 175 3.75 11.79 1.84
C LEU A 175 4.05 11.39 0.41
N ASP A 176 4.67 10.21 0.18
CA ASP A 176 4.89 9.71 -1.17
C ASP A 176 3.58 9.33 -1.84
N TYR A 177 2.80 8.42 -1.24
CA TYR A 177 1.65 7.91 -1.96
C TYR A 177 0.60 8.98 -2.26
N LEU A 178 0.37 9.95 -1.38
CA LEU A 178 -0.57 11.03 -1.68
C LEU A 178 -0.13 11.84 -2.91
N CYS A 179 1.14 12.21 -3.01
CA CYS A 179 1.64 12.93 -4.17
C CYS A 179 1.65 12.07 -5.43
N ARG A 180 2.12 10.83 -5.31
CA ARG A 180 2.25 9.89 -6.43
C ARG A 180 0.88 9.50 -6.97
N ASP A 181 -0.04 9.15 -6.11
CA ASP A 181 -1.40 8.78 -6.51
C ASP A 181 -2.14 9.97 -7.13
N SER A 182 -1.99 11.19 -6.55
CA SER A 182 -2.50 12.43 -7.13
C SER A 182 -1.96 12.64 -8.54
N PHE A 183 -0.66 12.48 -8.75
CA PHE A 183 -0.03 12.63 -10.05
C PHE A 183 -0.56 11.63 -11.08
N PHE A 184 -0.56 10.34 -10.75
CA PHE A 184 -0.93 9.29 -11.69
C PHE A 184 -2.44 9.15 -11.90
N THR A 185 -3.28 9.50 -10.94
CA THR A 185 -4.73 9.56 -11.12
C THR A 185 -5.20 10.84 -11.78
N GLY A 186 -4.42 11.92 -11.69
CA GLY A 186 -4.81 13.26 -12.13
C GLY A 186 -5.76 13.97 -11.16
N VAL A 187 -5.96 13.43 -9.95
CA VAL A 187 -6.80 14.03 -8.89
C VAL A 187 -6.00 15.08 -8.14
N ARG A 188 -6.20 16.33 -8.49
CA ARG A 188 -5.39 17.47 -8.01
C ARG A 188 -5.55 17.76 -6.52
N GLU A 189 -6.64 17.34 -5.93
CA GLU A 189 -6.93 17.49 -4.49
C GLU A 189 -5.90 16.78 -3.60
N GLY A 190 -5.21 15.77 -4.13
CA GLY A 190 -4.10 15.09 -3.45
C GLY A 190 -2.77 15.84 -3.50
N ASN A 191 -2.69 16.98 -4.17
CA ASN A 191 -1.43 17.74 -4.26
C ASN A 191 -1.12 18.44 -2.93
N ILE A 192 -0.07 17.98 -2.27
CA ILE A 192 0.41 18.50 -0.98
C ILE A 192 1.80 19.11 -1.10
N GLY A 193 2.09 20.08 -0.26
CA GLY A 193 3.38 20.77 -0.26
C GLY A 193 4.48 19.99 0.46
N VAL A 194 4.90 18.82 -0.03
CA VAL A 194 5.86 17.92 0.63
C VAL A 194 7.15 18.65 1.02
N ALA A 195 7.78 19.39 0.10
CA ALA A 195 9.02 20.12 0.40
C ALA A 195 8.86 21.08 1.58
N ARG A 196 7.68 21.73 1.72
CA ARG A 196 7.38 22.60 2.86
C ARG A 196 7.16 21.79 4.14
N ILE A 197 6.45 20.63 4.06
CA ILE A 197 6.26 19.75 5.21
C ILE A 197 7.62 19.32 5.76
N LEU A 198 8.51 18.79 4.90
CA LEU A 198 9.85 18.36 5.29
C LEU A 198 10.67 19.48 5.94
N LYS A 199 10.58 20.70 5.42
CA LYS A 199 11.25 21.87 6.02
C LYS A 199 10.64 22.27 7.38
N MET A 200 9.38 21.92 7.67
CA MET A 200 8.74 22.22 8.95
C MET A 200 8.94 21.13 10.01
N LEU A 201 9.37 19.93 9.63
CA LEU A 201 9.70 18.86 10.59
C LEU A 201 10.80 19.29 11.55
N ASP A 202 10.68 18.91 12.79
CA ASP A 202 11.67 19.10 13.87
C ASP A 202 11.56 17.93 14.85
N VAL A 203 12.44 17.86 15.84
CA VAL A 203 12.41 16.86 16.89
C VAL A 203 12.39 17.52 18.27
N ARG A 204 11.52 17.05 19.15
CA ARG A 204 11.45 17.46 20.57
C ARG A 204 11.20 16.21 21.42
N ASP A 205 11.97 16.07 22.48
CA ASP A 205 11.83 14.96 23.42
C ASP A 205 11.74 13.60 22.69
N ASP A 206 12.66 13.39 21.75
CA ASP A 206 12.77 12.18 20.93
C ASP A 206 11.57 11.87 20.01
N ARG A 207 10.66 12.83 19.83
CA ARG A 207 9.46 12.71 19.00
C ARG A 207 9.50 13.68 17.82
N LEU A 208 8.92 13.25 16.70
CA LEU A 208 8.74 14.08 15.53
C LEU A 208 7.68 15.16 15.83
N VAL A 209 8.01 16.40 15.52
CA VAL A 209 7.09 17.54 15.66
C VAL A 209 7.14 18.43 14.42
N VAL A 210 6.15 19.29 14.27
CA VAL A 210 6.08 20.28 13.18
C VAL A 210 6.23 21.69 13.78
N GLY A 211 7.05 22.52 13.17
CA GLY A 211 7.13 23.93 13.56
C GLY A 211 5.80 24.66 13.33
N ARG A 212 5.41 25.59 14.23
CA ARG A 212 4.14 26.32 14.18
C ARG A 212 3.79 26.89 12.80
N LYS A 213 4.77 27.33 12.03
CA LYS A 213 4.57 27.87 10.66
C LYS A 213 4.04 26.83 9.67
N GLY A 214 4.03 25.55 10.04
CA GLY A 214 3.51 24.44 9.24
C GLY A 214 2.02 24.18 9.39
N ILE A 215 1.28 24.82 10.31
CA ILE A 215 -0.12 24.50 10.63
C ILE A 215 -0.98 24.41 9.36
N TYR A 216 -1.07 25.44 8.56
CA TYR A 216 -1.88 25.44 7.34
C TYR A 216 -1.44 24.40 6.29
N THR A 217 -0.15 24.05 6.30
CA THR A 217 0.36 23.01 5.39
C THR A 217 -0.11 21.61 5.82
N ILE A 218 -0.16 21.37 7.12
CA ILE A 218 -0.64 20.10 7.67
C ILE A 218 -2.18 20.01 7.58
N GLU A 219 -2.90 21.12 7.79
CA GLU A 219 -4.35 21.17 7.51
C GLU A 219 -4.65 20.77 6.07
N ASN A 220 -3.91 21.36 5.11
CA ASN A 220 -4.05 20.99 3.69
C ASN A 220 -3.72 19.50 3.45
N TYR A 221 -2.66 18.98 4.08
CA TYR A 221 -2.29 17.57 4.02
C TYR A 221 -3.43 16.65 4.50
N LEU A 222 -4.02 16.93 5.66
CA LEU A 222 -5.12 16.13 6.21
C LEU A 222 -6.37 16.20 5.31
N MET A 223 -6.66 17.39 4.77
CA MET A 223 -7.78 17.55 3.84
C MET A 223 -7.54 16.83 2.52
N ALA A 224 -6.34 16.96 1.94
CA ALA A 224 -5.96 16.24 0.72
C ALA A 224 -6.07 14.72 0.91
N ARG A 225 -5.57 14.21 2.04
CA ARG A 225 -5.69 12.79 2.41
C ARG A 225 -7.16 12.36 2.43
N ARG A 226 -8.05 13.09 3.10
CA ARG A 226 -9.49 12.79 3.14
C ARG A 226 -10.11 12.75 1.75
N LEU A 227 -9.79 13.73 0.91
CA LEU A 227 -10.35 13.82 -0.44
C LEU A 227 -9.86 12.67 -1.32
N MET A 228 -8.57 12.31 -1.24
CA MET A 228 -8.02 11.15 -1.96
C MET A 228 -8.68 9.85 -1.54
N TYR A 229 -8.97 9.67 -0.24
CA TYR A 229 -9.68 8.47 0.23
C TYR A 229 -11.03 8.32 -0.45
N TRP A 230 -11.86 9.37 -0.50
CA TRP A 230 -13.18 9.30 -1.09
C TRP A 230 -13.18 9.30 -2.62
N GLN A 231 -12.28 10.05 -3.24
CA GLN A 231 -12.26 10.16 -4.69
C GLN A 231 -11.52 8.99 -5.35
N VAL A 232 -10.48 8.46 -4.75
CA VAL A 232 -9.61 7.44 -5.34
C VAL A 232 -9.78 6.09 -4.66
N TYR A 233 -9.40 5.96 -3.39
CA TYR A 233 -9.28 4.65 -2.73
C TYR A 233 -10.63 4.00 -2.46
N TYR A 234 -11.63 4.80 -2.07
CA TYR A 234 -13.00 4.33 -1.83
C TYR A 234 -13.96 4.69 -2.98
N HIS A 235 -13.43 4.94 -4.18
CA HIS A 235 -14.29 5.16 -5.33
C HIS A 235 -15.11 3.90 -5.62
N LYS A 236 -16.45 4.02 -5.63
CA LYS A 236 -17.37 2.88 -5.73
C LYS A 236 -17.09 1.93 -6.92
N THR A 237 -16.60 2.45 -8.03
CA THR A 237 -16.26 1.63 -9.21
C THR A 237 -14.95 0.88 -9.02
N VAL A 238 -13.99 1.44 -8.28
CA VAL A 238 -12.75 0.74 -7.90
C VAL A 238 -13.09 -0.42 -6.97
N ILE A 239 -13.92 -0.18 -5.95
CA ILE A 239 -14.38 -1.21 -5.03
C ILE A 239 -15.13 -2.30 -5.79
N ALA A 240 -16.02 -1.94 -6.73
CA ALA A 240 -16.73 -2.93 -7.55
C ALA A 240 -15.76 -3.83 -8.34
N ALA A 241 -14.68 -3.27 -8.90
CA ALA A 241 -13.66 -4.05 -9.59
C ALA A 241 -12.89 -4.98 -8.63
N SER A 242 -12.54 -4.48 -7.44
CA SER A 242 -11.88 -5.28 -6.38
C SER A 242 -12.76 -6.43 -5.91
N GLU A 243 -14.08 -6.19 -5.72
CA GLU A 243 -15.03 -7.23 -5.32
C GLU A 243 -15.20 -8.34 -6.37
N ILE A 244 -15.16 -7.99 -7.66
CA ILE A 244 -15.19 -8.97 -8.74
C ILE A 244 -13.93 -9.85 -8.70
N LEU A 245 -12.74 -9.28 -8.55
CA LEU A 245 -11.49 -10.03 -8.40
C LEU A 245 -11.54 -10.97 -7.19
N LEU A 246 -11.97 -10.44 -6.06
CA LEU A 246 -12.08 -11.18 -4.81
C LEU A 246 -13.05 -12.36 -4.93
N ALA A 247 -14.22 -12.11 -5.51
CA ALA A 247 -15.23 -13.16 -5.75
C ALA A 247 -14.71 -14.24 -6.71
N ALA A 248 -14.00 -13.84 -7.78
CA ALA A 248 -13.42 -14.77 -8.74
C ALA A 248 -12.34 -15.66 -8.10
N LEU A 249 -11.43 -15.05 -7.31
CA LEU A 249 -10.39 -15.79 -6.60
C LEU A 249 -10.98 -16.78 -5.60
N ARG A 250 -11.99 -16.36 -4.82
CA ARG A 250 -12.70 -17.22 -3.86
C ARG A 250 -13.43 -18.37 -4.54
N ARG A 251 -14.10 -18.11 -5.69
CA ARG A 251 -14.76 -19.17 -6.47
C ARG A 251 -13.75 -20.14 -7.05
N ALA A 252 -12.65 -19.66 -7.63
CA ALA A 252 -11.58 -20.51 -8.15
C ALA A 252 -10.98 -21.40 -7.05
N ARG A 253 -10.77 -20.84 -5.85
CA ARG A 253 -10.30 -21.59 -4.67
C ARG A 253 -11.28 -22.69 -4.25
N GLU A 254 -12.57 -22.39 -4.18
CA GLU A 254 -13.60 -23.36 -3.85
C GLU A 254 -13.59 -24.53 -4.83
N LEU A 255 -13.52 -24.24 -6.12
CA LEU A 255 -13.47 -25.24 -7.18
C LEU A 255 -12.19 -26.09 -7.13
N ALA A 256 -11.02 -25.44 -6.94
CA ALA A 256 -9.74 -26.12 -6.83
C ALA A 256 -9.69 -27.07 -5.64
N ARG A 257 -10.21 -26.64 -4.48
CA ARG A 257 -10.31 -27.48 -3.27
C ARG A 257 -11.35 -28.59 -3.38
N ALA A 258 -12.34 -28.44 -4.25
CA ALA A 258 -13.28 -29.49 -4.62
C ALA A 258 -12.71 -30.49 -5.66
N GLY A 259 -11.41 -30.39 -5.98
CA GLY A 259 -10.73 -31.29 -6.91
C GLY A 259 -10.95 -30.95 -8.39
N ARG A 260 -11.53 -29.80 -8.72
CA ARG A 260 -11.65 -29.34 -10.11
C ARG A 260 -10.32 -28.77 -10.61
N GLU A 261 -10.00 -29.05 -11.85
CA GLU A 261 -8.85 -28.43 -12.50
C GLU A 261 -9.15 -26.95 -12.81
N ILE A 262 -8.31 -26.05 -12.27
CA ILE A 262 -8.37 -24.62 -12.50
C ILE A 262 -7.09 -24.19 -13.18
N GLU A 263 -7.21 -23.75 -14.42
CA GLU A 263 -6.07 -23.29 -15.22
C GLU A 263 -5.59 -21.92 -14.74
N CYS A 264 -4.34 -21.86 -14.28
CA CYS A 264 -3.65 -20.64 -13.83
C CYS A 264 -2.15 -20.93 -13.72
N SER A 265 -1.34 -19.94 -13.34
CA SER A 265 0.08 -20.13 -13.07
C SER A 265 0.32 -21.11 -11.90
N PRO A 266 1.45 -21.84 -11.89
CA PRO A 266 1.77 -22.78 -10.81
C PRO A 266 1.76 -22.12 -9.42
N GLN A 267 2.30 -20.91 -9.29
CA GLN A 267 2.36 -20.15 -8.05
C GLN A 267 0.97 -19.73 -7.58
N LEU A 268 0.09 -19.26 -8.46
CA LEU A 268 -1.29 -18.96 -8.09
C LEU A 268 -2.04 -20.24 -7.67
N ARG A 269 -1.84 -21.35 -8.39
CA ARG A 269 -2.43 -22.64 -8.04
C ARG A 269 -2.05 -23.10 -6.63
N TYR A 270 -0.80 -22.88 -6.20
CA TYR A 270 -0.35 -23.20 -4.85
C TYR A 270 -1.27 -22.58 -3.79
N PHE A 271 -1.65 -21.29 -3.93
CA PHE A 271 -2.52 -20.58 -3.00
C PHE A 271 -4.02 -20.87 -3.19
N LEU A 272 -4.43 -21.37 -4.35
CA LEU A 272 -5.81 -21.82 -4.56
C LEU A 272 -6.08 -23.16 -3.88
N VAL A 273 -5.15 -24.09 -3.97
CA VAL A 273 -5.32 -25.46 -3.45
C VAL A 273 -5.08 -25.50 -1.94
N ASN A 274 -3.99 -24.90 -1.49
CA ASN A 274 -3.57 -24.95 -0.10
C ASN A 274 -4.22 -23.84 0.74
N LYS A 275 -4.45 -24.11 2.00
CA LYS A 275 -4.83 -23.11 3.01
C LYS A 275 -3.57 -22.74 3.77
N ILE A 276 -3.05 -21.54 3.54
CA ILE A 276 -1.79 -21.07 4.13
C ILE A 276 -2.08 -20.44 5.50
N ASP A 277 -2.54 -21.26 6.45
CA ASP A 277 -2.71 -20.86 7.85
C ASP A 277 -1.40 -21.06 8.65
N GLU A 278 -1.45 -20.82 9.94
CA GLU A 278 -0.26 -20.90 10.80
C GLU A 278 0.34 -22.30 10.84
N ALA A 279 -0.48 -23.35 10.95
CA ALA A 279 -0.02 -24.74 10.95
C ALA A 279 0.66 -25.08 9.63
N TRP A 280 0.03 -24.70 8.49
CA TRP A 280 0.63 -24.92 7.17
C TRP A 280 1.99 -24.24 7.03
N ARG A 281 2.11 -22.99 7.47
CA ARG A 281 3.38 -22.25 7.35
C ARG A 281 4.53 -22.88 8.16
N GLN A 282 4.22 -23.48 9.29
CA GLN A 282 5.22 -24.18 10.11
C GLN A 282 5.71 -25.46 9.46
N GLU A 283 4.83 -26.20 8.79
CA GLU A 283 5.16 -27.47 8.10
C GLU A 283 5.75 -27.24 6.70
N HIS A 284 5.43 -26.11 6.06
CA HIS A 284 5.76 -25.79 4.67
C HIS A 284 6.44 -24.41 4.55
N PRO A 285 7.67 -24.23 5.06
CA PRO A 285 8.36 -22.94 5.06
C PRO A 285 8.59 -22.36 3.64
N GLU A 286 8.51 -23.21 2.59
CA GLU A 286 8.62 -22.82 1.19
C GLU A 286 7.44 -21.96 0.69
N TRP A 287 6.38 -21.73 1.51
CA TRP A 287 5.27 -20.88 1.13
C TRP A 287 5.73 -19.46 0.78
N ILE A 288 6.79 -18.99 1.43
CA ILE A 288 7.29 -17.63 1.25
C ILE A 288 7.95 -17.46 -0.14
N GLU A 289 8.64 -18.50 -0.63
CA GLU A 289 9.17 -18.54 -2.00
C GLU A 289 8.04 -18.48 -3.02
N GLN A 290 6.98 -19.26 -2.79
CA GLN A 290 5.79 -19.23 -3.66
C GLN A 290 5.11 -17.86 -3.64
N PHE A 291 5.06 -17.20 -2.47
CA PHE A 291 4.53 -15.85 -2.34
C PHE A 291 5.38 -14.83 -3.11
N LEU A 292 6.70 -14.95 -3.06
CA LEU A 292 7.62 -14.08 -3.79
C LEU A 292 7.55 -14.26 -5.31
N LEU A 293 7.02 -15.37 -5.80
CA LEU A 293 6.79 -15.59 -7.23
C LEU A 293 5.46 -14.99 -7.72
N LEU A 294 4.53 -14.66 -6.81
CA LEU A 294 3.24 -14.07 -7.16
C LEU A 294 3.35 -12.57 -7.47
N ASP A 295 2.69 -12.16 -8.56
CA ASP A 295 2.46 -10.75 -8.88
C ASP A 295 1.11 -10.53 -9.61
N ASP A 296 0.83 -9.31 -10.05
CA ASP A 296 -0.45 -8.96 -10.69
C ASP A 296 -0.69 -9.74 -11.99
N SER A 297 0.38 -10.14 -12.67
CA SER A 297 0.27 -10.87 -13.95
C SER A 297 -0.35 -12.26 -13.76
N ASP A 298 -0.13 -12.91 -12.61
CA ASP A 298 -0.74 -14.20 -12.27
C ASP A 298 -2.26 -14.09 -12.18
N VAL A 299 -2.73 -13.05 -11.48
CA VAL A 299 -4.16 -12.81 -11.29
C VAL A 299 -4.82 -12.38 -12.61
N ILE A 300 -4.23 -11.44 -13.33
CA ILE A 300 -4.76 -10.98 -14.63
C ILE A 300 -4.73 -12.10 -15.67
N GLY A 301 -3.65 -12.89 -15.71
CA GLY A 301 -3.54 -14.07 -16.59
C GLY A 301 -4.64 -15.09 -16.31
N ALA A 302 -4.87 -15.41 -15.05
CA ALA A 302 -5.93 -16.31 -14.62
C ALA A 302 -7.32 -15.78 -15.00
N MET A 303 -7.61 -14.49 -14.75
CA MET A 303 -8.89 -13.86 -15.13
C MET A 303 -9.14 -13.98 -16.66
N LYS A 304 -8.12 -13.82 -17.49
CA LYS A 304 -8.25 -13.98 -18.95
C LYS A 304 -8.61 -15.43 -19.35
N VAL A 305 -8.03 -16.41 -18.70
CA VAL A 305 -8.31 -17.84 -18.94
C VAL A 305 -9.69 -18.22 -18.41
N TRP A 306 -10.05 -17.77 -17.21
CA TRP A 306 -11.31 -18.10 -16.55
C TRP A 306 -12.56 -17.59 -17.27
N GLN A 307 -12.43 -16.66 -18.21
CA GLN A 307 -13.56 -16.25 -19.07
C GLN A 307 -14.20 -17.44 -19.80
N ARG A 308 -13.41 -18.51 -20.06
CA ARG A 308 -13.87 -19.74 -20.74
C ARG A 308 -14.08 -20.90 -19.77
N SER A 309 -14.12 -20.63 -18.46
CA SER A 309 -14.38 -21.66 -17.47
C SER A 309 -15.71 -22.36 -17.69
N GLN A 310 -15.76 -23.67 -17.45
CA GLN A 310 -17.03 -24.43 -17.43
C GLN A 310 -17.90 -24.05 -16.24
N ASP A 311 -17.31 -23.49 -15.19
CA ASP A 311 -18.06 -22.93 -14.07
C ASP A 311 -18.68 -21.59 -14.44
N ARG A 312 -20.00 -21.54 -14.41
CA ARG A 312 -20.77 -20.38 -14.84
C ARG A 312 -20.43 -19.13 -14.07
N VAL A 313 -20.28 -19.24 -12.73
CA VAL A 313 -19.97 -18.10 -11.86
C VAL A 313 -18.58 -17.56 -12.14
N LEU A 314 -17.59 -18.45 -12.18
CA LEU A 314 -16.20 -18.04 -12.46
C LEU A 314 -16.08 -17.40 -13.84
N SER A 315 -16.76 -17.95 -14.86
CA SER A 315 -16.78 -17.38 -16.20
C SER A 315 -17.43 -15.99 -16.25
N LEU A 316 -18.56 -15.78 -15.55
CA LEU A 316 -19.21 -14.47 -15.44
C LEU A 316 -18.30 -13.43 -14.80
N LEU A 317 -17.73 -13.74 -13.64
CA LEU A 317 -16.84 -12.84 -12.90
C LEU A 317 -15.61 -12.46 -13.73
N ALA A 318 -14.99 -13.43 -14.37
CA ALA A 318 -13.82 -13.21 -15.22
C ALA A 318 -14.14 -12.35 -16.46
N ASN A 319 -15.31 -12.58 -17.09
CA ASN A 319 -15.78 -11.75 -18.20
C ASN A 319 -16.12 -10.33 -17.75
N ASP A 320 -16.76 -10.16 -16.60
CA ASP A 320 -17.12 -8.85 -16.05
C ASP A 320 -15.88 -8.00 -15.80
N TYR A 321 -14.88 -8.58 -15.13
CA TYR A 321 -13.63 -7.89 -14.87
C TYR A 321 -12.88 -7.55 -16.16
N THR A 322 -12.57 -8.57 -16.95
CA THR A 322 -11.69 -8.42 -18.13
C THR A 322 -12.28 -7.48 -19.19
N ASN A 323 -13.60 -7.48 -19.35
CA ASN A 323 -14.29 -6.65 -20.33
C ASN A 323 -14.89 -5.36 -19.74
N ARG A 324 -14.45 -4.99 -18.52
CA ARG A 324 -14.91 -3.78 -17.80
C ARG A 324 -16.45 -3.68 -17.69
N ARG A 325 -17.13 -4.79 -17.48
CA ARG A 325 -18.57 -4.86 -17.17
C ARG A 325 -18.78 -4.77 -15.67
N LEU A 326 -18.17 -3.76 -15.04
CA LEU A 326 -18.12 -3.65 -13.58
C LEU A 326 -19.50 -3.56 -12.97
N TRP A 327 -19.64 -4.11 -11.79
CA TRP A 327 -20.90 -4.24 -11.08
C TRP A 327 -21.57 -2.90 -10.81
N LYS A 328 -22.91 -2.92 -10.65
CA LYS A 328 -23.66 -1.77 -10.18
C LYS A 328 -23.37 -1.58 -8.69
N ALA A 329 -22.87 -0.40 -8.32
CA ALA A 329 -22.75 0.03 -6.94
C ALA A 329 -23.95 0.87 -6.56
N GLU A 330 -24.65 0.52 -5.50
CA GLU A 330 -25.79 1.24 -4.96
C GLU A 330 -25.45 1.69 -3.54
N GLU A 331 -25.41 3.00 -3.31
CA GLU A 331 -25.15 3.58 -2.00
C GLU A 331 -26.46 3.60 -1.21
N LEU A 332 -26.40 3.09 0.01
CA LEU A 332 -27.51 2.98 0.93
C LEU A 332 -27.39 4.06 2.02
N ARG A 333 -28.52 4.50 2.54
CA ARG A 333 -28.57 5.46 3.65
C ARG A 333 -28.32 4.81 5.00
N GLU A 334 -28.66 3.54 5.13
CA GLU A 334 -28.60 2.73 6.35
C GLU A 334 -28.08 1.32 6.01
N PRO A 335 -27.58 0.57 6.99
CA PRO A 335 -27.21 -0.83 6.79
C PRO A 335 -28.37 -1.64 6.19
N ILE A 336 -28.06 -2.58 5.31
CA ILE A 336 -29.07 -3.48 4.71
C ILE A 336 -29.26 -4.70 5.60
N ASP A 337 -30.50 -5.17 5.73
CA ASP A 337 -30.78 -6.41 6.42
C ASP A 337 -30.36 -7.64 5.60
N GLU A 338 -30.02 -8.72 6.29
CA GLU A 338 -29.62 -9.97 5.62
C GLU A 338 -30.72 -10.52 4.74
N THR A 339 -32.01 -10.35 5.14
CA THR A 339 -33.19 -10.75 4.36
C THR A 339 -33.23 -10.10 3.00
N ASP A 340 -32.88 -8.81 2.91
CA ASP A 340 -32.85 -8.05 1.66
C ASP A 340 -31.71 -8.51 0.78
N ILE A 341 -30.52 -8.78 1.38
CA ILE A 341 -29.36 -9.35 0.65
C ILE A 341 -29.73 -10.71 0.05
N VAL A 342 -30.42 -11.57 0.81
CA VAL A 342 -30.90 -12.88 0.33
C VAL A 342 -31.89 -12.69 -0.82
N GLY A 343 -32.80 -11.71 -0.71
CA GLY A 343 -33.72 -11.34 -1.80
C GLY A 343 -33.00 -10.94 -3.09
N LEU A 344 -31.98 -10.08 -2.99
CA LEU A 344 -31.15 -9.68 -4.11
C LEU A 344 -30.40 -10.86 -4.73
N ARG A 345 -29.82 -11.75 -3.90
CA ARG A 345 -29.14 -12.97 -4.38
C ARG A 345 -30.07 -13.88 -5.14
N ARG A 346 -31.32 -14.07 -4.68
CA ARG A 346 -32.34 -14.88 -5.37
C ARG A 346 -32.71 -14.25 -6.72
N GLU A 347 -32.90 -12.94 -6.78
CA GLU A 347 -33.16 -12.21 -8.03
C GLU A 347 -32.03 -12.42 -9.05
N ILE A 348 -30.78 -12.22 -8.63
CA ILE A 348 -29.62 -12.39 -9.51
C ILE A 348 -29.47 -13.86 -9.94
N ALA A 349 -29.63 -14.82 -9.01
CA ALA A 349 -29.57 -16.24 -9.31
C ALA A 349 -30.51 -16.63 -10.46
N ALA A 350 -31.77 -16.21 -10.36
CA ALA A 350 -32.78 -16.47 -11.38
C ALA A 350 -32.42 -15.85 -12.74
N ARG A 351 -31.87 -14.62 -12.76
CA ARG A 351 -31.52 -13.91 -14.00
C ARG A 351 -30.32 -14.50 -14.73
N VAL A 352 -29.27 -14.94 -13.97
CA VAL A 352 -28.05 -15.46 -14.58
C VAL A 352 -28.00 -16.97 -14.69
N GLY A 353 -29.00 -17.69 -14.13
CA GLY A 353 -29.12 -19.14 -14.21
C GLY A 353 -28.09 -19.89 -13.35
N VAL A 354 -27.91 -19.43 -12.09
CA VAL A 354 -27.07 -20.08 -11.08
C VAL A 354 -27.91 -20.39 -9.83
N SER A 355 -27.39 -21.21 -8.90
CA SER A 355 -28.05 -21.45 -7.62
C SER A 355 -28.02 -20.22 -6.70
N GLU A 356 -28.96 -20.13 -5.72
CA GLU A 356 -28.95 -19.07 -4.72
C GLU A 356 -27.65 -19.06 -3.90
N GLY A 357 -27.08 -20.24 -3.61
CA GLY A 357 -25.78 -20.36 -2.92
C GLY A 357 -24.62 -19.79 -3.72
N GLU A 358 -24.63 -19.95 -5.04
CA GLU A 358 -23.61 -19.38 -5.95
C GLU A 358 -23.79 -17.88 -6.15
N ALA A 359 -25.00 -17.35 -6.04
CA ALA A 359 -25.25 -15.92 -6.18
C ALA A 359 -24.58 -15.06 -5.09
N ARG A 360 -24.09 -15.67 -3.99
CA ARG A 360 -23.24 -15.00 -2.99
C ARG A 360 -21.97 -14.37 -3.60
N TYR A 361 -21.47 -14.91 -4.72
CA TYR A 361 -20.34 -14.40 -5.45
C TYR A 361 -20.70 -13.24 -6.39
N LEU A 362 -21.98 -12.92 -6.57
CA LEU A 362 -22.50 -11.92 -7.52
C LEU A 362 -23.21 -10.74 -6.83
N VAL A 363 -23.36 -10.81 -5.51
CA VAL A 363 -23.98 -9.76 -4.68
C VAL A 363 -23.19 -9.64 -3.38
N VAL A 364 -22.62 -8.46 -3.14
CA VAL A 364 -21.77 -8.18 -1.97
C VAL A 364 -22.23 -6.89 -1.30
N TYR A 365 -22.34 -6.90 0.02
CA TYR A 365 -22.53 -5.73 0.86
C TYR A 365 -21.21 -5.29 1.48
N ARG A 366 -20.95 -3.99 1.50
CA ARG A 366 -19.78 -3.39 2.15
C ARG A 366 -20.16 -2.17 2.98
N GLU A 367 -19.59 -2.12 4.16
CA GLU A 367 -19.53 -0.94 5.00
C GLU A 367 -18.12 -0.36 4.92
N ILE A 368 -18.02 0.95 4.68
CA ILE A 368 -16.76 1.66 4.50
C ILE A 368 -16.71 2.77 5.53
N ASP A 369 -15.73 2.68 6.41
CA ASP A 369 -15.45 3.67 7.44
C ASP A 369 -14.18 4.45 7.10
N GLN A 370 -14.23 5.76 7.24
CA GLN A 370 -13.06 6.62 7.14
C GLN A 370 -13.06 7.64 8.27
N MET A 371 -11.95 7.72 8.97
CA MET A 371 -11.65 8.74 9.95
C MET A 371 -10.68 9.77 9.36
N LEU A 372 -10.95 11.07 9.54
CA LEU A 372 -10.07 12.11 9.06
C LEU A 372 -8.78 12.19 9.88
N TYR A 373 -8.91 12.21 11.20
CA TYR A 373 -7.83 12.31 12.17
C TYR A 373 -8.24 11.64 13.47
N SER A 374 -7.31 10.98 14.15
CA SER A 374 -7.52 10.42 15.50
C SER A 374 -6.74 11.24 16.52
N THR A 375 -7.42 11.71 17.54
CA THR A 375 -6.80 12.41 18.68
C THR A 375 -6.23 11.43 19.71
N HIS A 376 -6.51 10.13 19.57
CA HIS A 376 -6.13 9.09 20.53
C HIS A 376 -4.88 8.29 20.14
N ALA A 377 -4.46 8.34 18.86
CA ALA A 377 -3.29 7.60 18.36
C ALA A 377 -2.46 8.46 17.41
N ASP A 378 -1.14 8.35 17.51
CA ASP A 378 -0.16 8.96 16.59
C ASP A 378 -0.41 10.43 16.25
N GLN A 379 -0.56 11.26 17.27
CA GLN A 379 -0.88 12.68 17.16
C GLN A 379 0.17 13.46 16.34
N ILE A 380 -0.27 14.39 15.48
CA ILE A 380 0.61 15.35 14.82
C ILE A 380 0.83 16.54 15.75
N LYS A 381 2.02 16.62 16.34
CA LYS A 381 2.39 17.60 17.34
C LYS A 381 3.12 18.79 16.74
N PHE A 382 2.85 19.98 17.28
CA PHE A 382 3.46 21.23 16.88
C PHE A 382 4.27 21.85 18.01
N VAL A 383 5.48 22.30 17.69
CA VAL A 383 6.28 23.10 18.62
C VAL A 383 5.96 24.59 18.41
N MET A 384 5.56 25.24 19.50
CA MET A 384 5.21 26.66 19.53
C MET A 384 6.45 27.53 19.78
N GLN A 385 6.32 28.85 19.60
CA GLN A 385 7.44 29.81 19.82
C GLN A 385 7.94 29.85 21.26
N ASP A 386 7.04 29.58 22.21
CA ASP A 386 7.35 29.51 23.65
C ASP A 386 7.87 28.13 24.09
N GLY A 387 8.08 27.19 23.14
CA GLY A 387 8.56 25.84 23.38
C GLY A 387 7.50 24.82 23.78
N ARG A 388 6.23 25.22 23.98
CA ARG A 388 5.15 24.24 24.23
C ARG A 388 4.89 23.37 23.02
N VAL A 389 4.53 22.11 23.29
CA VAL A 389 4.12 21.14 22.27
C VAL A 389 2.61 20.93 22.38
N MET A 390 1.89 21.08 21.26
CA MET A 390 0.43 21.00 21.19
C MET A 390 0.01 20.11 20.02
N ASP A 391 -1.15 19.46 20.13
CA ASP A 391 -1.73 18.69 19.04
C ASP A 391 -2.35 19.61 17.98
N ILE A 392 -2.39 19.15 16.71
CA ILE A 392 -3.04 19.91 15.64
C ILE A 392 -4.53 20.16 15.93
N ALA A 393 -5.21 19.23 16.58
CA ALA A 393 -6.63 19.39 16.92
C ALA A 393 -6.89 20.56 17.89
N GLU A 394 -5.89 20.94 18.69
CA GLU A 394 -5.97 22.12 19.58
C GLU A 394 -5.69 23.45 18.85
N LEU A 395 -5.03 23.39 17.68
CA LEU A 395 -4.51 24.53 16.96
C LEU A 395 -5.29 24.87 15.69
N SER A 396 -5.96 23.87 15.11
CA SER A 396 -6.61 23.96 13.82
C SER A 396 -8.05 24.42 13.96
N GLU A 397 -8.40 25.49 13.25
CA GLU A 397 -9.80 25.94 13.11
C GLU A 397 -10.62 25.02 12.19
N LEU A 398 -9.95 24.22 11.34
CA LEU A 398 -10.60 23.29 10.42
C LEU A 398 -10.89 21.92 11.05
N LEU A 399 -10.08 21.50 12.02
CA LEU A 399 -10.26 20.23 12.75
C LEU A 399 -11.14 20.49 13.98
N THR A 400 -12.44 20.65 13.75
CA THR A 400 -13.41 20.75 14.85
C THR A 400 -13.69 19.35 15.44
N ASP A 401 -14.19 19.29 16.69
CA ASP A 401 -14.60 18.03 17.36
C ASP A 401 -15.55 17.16 16.52
N SER A 402 -16.24 17.77 15.55
CA SER A 402 -17.15 17.05 14.65
C SER A 402 -16.45 16.37 13.48
N LEU A 403 -15.18 16.74 13.16
CA LEU A 403 -14.40 16.18 12.06
C LEU A 403 -13.28 15.25 12.55
N SER A 404 -12.81 15.42 13.79
CA SER A 404 -11.93 14.49 14.48
C SER A 404 -12.76 13.39 15.13
N ASP A 405 -12.20 12.19 15.27
CA ASP A 405 -12.76 11.04 16.00
C ASP A 405 -14.15 10.53 15.58
N LYS A 406 -14.77 11.10 14.52
CA LYS A 406 -16.02 10.59 13.95
C LYS A 406 -15.76 9.96 12.58
N PRO A 407 -15.96 8.63 12.45
CA PRO A 407 -15.86 7.99 11.16
C PRO A 407 -16.97 8.48 10.22
N SER A 408 -16.60 8.81 8.99
CA SER A 408 -17.56 8.97 7.91
C SER A 408 -17.88 7.59 7.35
N ARG A 409 -19.11 7.14 7.57
CA ARG A 409 -19.56 5.79 7.25
C ARG A 409 -20.44 5.79 6.02
N ARG A 410 -20.22 4.86 5.09
CA ARG A 410 -21.03 4.66 3.90
C ARG A 410 -21.32 3.18 3.69
N TYR A 411 -22.50 2.89 3.17
CA TYR A 411 -22.98 1.54 2.94
C TYR A 411 -23.22 1.32 1.46
N TYR A 412 -22.73 0.20 0.92
CA TYR A 412 -22.86 -0.12 -0.50
C TYR A 412 -23.32 -1.56 -0.71
N VAL A 413 -24.22 -1.74 -1.69
CA VAL A 413 -24.47 -3.04 -2.31
C VAL A 413 -23.86 -3.02 -3.70
N PHE A 414 -23.00 -3.99 -3.97
CA PHE A 414 -22.42 -4.26 -5.27
C PHE A 414 -23.08 -5.49 -5.86
N ARG A 415 -23.58 -5.39 -7.08
CA ARG A 415 -24.24 -6.52 -7.73
C ARG A 415 -23.94 -6.60 -9.21
N HIS A 416 -23.87 -7.84 -9.70
CA HIS A 416 -23.73 -8.15 -11.13
C HIS A 416 -24.81 -7.42 -11.94
N ARG A 417 -24.44 -6.92 -13.12
CA ARG A 417 -25.35 -6.31 -14.07
C ARG A 417 -25.91 -7.40 -14.98
N CYS A 418 -27.16 -7.72 -14.81
CA CYS A 418 -27.89 -8.67 -15.65
C CYS A 418 -28.31 -8.04 -16.96
#